data_4aef09a83f5fdbb08b1ea2267e47c6f6
#
_entry.id   4aef09a83f5fdbb08b1ea2267e47c6f6
#
_cell.length_a   1.000
_cell.length_b   1.000
_cell.length_c   1.000
_cell.angle_alpha   90.00
_cell.angle_beta   90.00
_cell.angle_gamma   90.00
#
_symmetry.space_group_name_H-M   'P 1'
#
loop_
_entity.id
_entity.type
_entity.pdbx_description
1 polymer ?
#
loop_
_entity_poly.entity_id
_entity_poly.type
_entity_poly.pdbx_seq_one_letter_code
_entity_poly.pdbx_strand_id
1 'polypeptide(L)'
;VYTAYLFAQAKARDLWQNPLLAPHLLVQTIMAGAAALLPASVEMEPLVTPHLLVILATASLIHLLMIVGEATLTHSTAHARLAAWEMIHGRFKSFFWIGSILAGVTVLAPWLGPAIAAPVALLALFCYEHAYVQAGQAVPLA
;
A
#
# COMPACT_ATOMS: atom_id res chain seq x y z
N VAL A 1 -6.74 5.51 -9.92
CA VAL A 1 -8.13 5.83 -9.53
C VAL A 1 -9.13 4.90 -10.21
N TYR A 2 -9.00 4.58 -11.52
CA TYR A 2 -9.89 3.66 -12.22
C TYR A 2 -10.01 2.29 -11.52
N THR A 3 -8.90 1.72 -11.07
CA THR A 3 -8.85 0.45 -10.34
C THR A 3 -9.72 0.46 -9.07
N ALA A 4 -9.76 1.59 -8.33
CA ALA A 4 -10.60 1.71 -7.15
C ALA A 4 -12.09 1.58 -7.50
N TYR A 5 -12.53 2.14 -8.61
CA TYR A 5 -13.91 2.01 -9.08
C TYR A 5 -14.23 0.58 -9.53
N LEU A 6 -13.27 -0.13 -10.13
CA LEU A 6 -13.45 -1.55 -10.46
C LEU A 6 -13.63 -2.39 -9.20
N PHE A 7 -12.81 -2.18 -8.18
CA PHE A 7 -12.96 -2.85 -6.89
C PHE A 7 -14.31 -2.52 -6.23
N ALA A 8 -14.73 -1.25 -6.27
CA ALA A 8 -16.00 -0.82 -5.68
C ALA A 8 -17.24 -1.44 -6.37
N GLN A 9 -17.11 -1.91 -7.63
CA GLN A 9 -18.17 -2.62 -8.34
C GLN A 9 -18.29 -4.10 -7.94
N ALA A 10 -17.31 -4.64 -7.22
CA ALA A 10 -17.36 -6.03 -6.75
C ALA A 10 -18.42 -6.18 -5.65
N LYS A 11 -19.62 -6.59 -6.03
CA LYS A 11 -20.74 -6.82 -5.11
C LYS A 11 -20.32 -7.82 -4.02
N ALA A 12 -20.75 -7.57 -2.79
CA ALA A 12 -20.44 -8.39 -1.60
C ALA A 12 -18.94 -8.47 -1.23
N ARG A 13 -18.13 -7.50 -1.68
CA ARG A 13 -16.74 -7.31 -1.28
C ARG A 13 -16.58 -5.96 -0.56
N ASP A 14 -17.21 -5.85 0.59
CA ASP A 14 -17.37 -4.60 1.32
C ASP A 14 -16.05 -3.93 1.72
N LEU A 15 -14.98 -4.71 1.93
CA LEU A 15 -13.64 -4.15 2.17
C LEU A 15 -13.18 -3.27 1.01
N TRP A 16 -13.47 -3.67 -0.23
CA TRP A 16 -13.09 -2.94 -1.43
C TRP A 16 -13.98 -1.74 -1.75
N GLN A 17 -15.11 -1.60 -1.05
CA GLN A 17 -16.02 -0.46 -1.16
C GLN A 17 -15.67 0.66 -0.18
N ASN A 18 -14.51 0.58 0.46
CA ASN A 18 -14.00 1.61 1.36
C ASN A 18 -13.76 2.93 0.60
N PRO A 19 -14.32 4.07 1.06
CA PRO A 19 -14.11 5.36 0.42
C PRO A 19 -12.63 5.81 0.43
N LEU A 20 -11.81 5.28 1.35
CA LEU A 20 -10.36 5.54 1.39
C LEU A 20 -9.59 4.79 0.29
N LEU A 21 -10.18 3.80 -0.38
CA LEU A 21 -9.47 3.00 -1.38
C LEU A 21 -8.94 3.83 -2.55
N ALA A 22 -9.74 4.77 -3.07
CA ALA A 22 -9.33 5.60 -4.20
C ALA A 22 -8.11 6.50 -3.88
N PRO A 23 -8.12 7.31 -2.80
CA PRO A 23 -6.94 8.07 -2.41
C PRO A 23 -5.75 7.16 -2.01
N HIS A 24 -5.99 6.00 -1.40
CA HIS A 24 -4.95 5.05 -1.04
C HIS A 24 -4.22 4.51 -2.29
N LEU A 25 -4.95 4.04 -3.30
CA LEU A 25 -4.37 3.59 -4.57
C LEU A 25 -3.62 4.71 -5.32
N LEU A 26 -4.06 5.97 -5.19
CA LEU A 26 -3.32 7.09 -5.75
C LEU A 26 -1.94 7.25 -5.07
N VAL A 27 -1.90 7.21 -3.75
CA VAL A 27 -0.65 7.28 -2.98
C VAL A 27 0.29 6.10 -3.33
N GLN A 28 -0.24 4.89 -3.42
CA GLN A 28 0.50 3.71 -3.82
C GLN A 28 1.05 3.83 -5.25
N THR A 29 0.31 4.43 -6.17
CA THR A 29 0.77 4.70 -7.53
C THR A 29 1.97 5.67 -7.54
N ILE A 30 1.92 6.72 -6.73
CA ILE A 30 3.04 7.66 -6.58
C ILE A 30 4.25 6.93 -5.99
N MET A 31 4.05 6.13 -4.95
CA MET A 31 5.10 5.34 -4.30
C MET A 31 5.75 4.35 -5.28
N ALA A 32 4.93 3.59 -6.03
CA ALA A 32 5.40 2.64 -7.03
C ALA A 32 6.15 3.33 -8.18
N GLY A 33 5.60 4.45 -8.67
CA GLY A 33 6.21 5.23 -9.75
C GLY A 33 7.57 5.81 -9.34
N ALA A 34 7.66 6.42 -8.14
CA ALA A 34 8.92 6.93 -7.62
C ALA A 34 9.95 5.81 -7.46
N ALA A 35 9.57 4.66 -6.88
CA ALA A 35 10.45 3.52 -6.71
C ALA A 35 10.94 2.94 -8.05
N ALA A 36 10.05 2.84 -9.04
CA ALA A 36 10.39 2.31 -10.37
C ALA A 36 11.33 3.24 -11.17
N LEU A 37 11.22 4.55 -10.97
CA LEU A 37 12.05 5.54 -11.66
C LEU A 37 13.44 5.71 -11.02
N LEU A 38 13.61 5.37 -9.74
CA LEU A 38 14.88 5.55 -9.03
C LEU A 38 16.10 4.91 -9.72
N PRO A 39 16.07 3.64 -10.18
CA PRO A 39 17.22 3.05 -10.87
C PRO A 39 17.63 3.83 -12.12
N ALA A 40 16.65 4.21 -12.93
CA ALA A 40 16.90 4.97 -14.15
C ALA A 40 17.43 6.39 -13.85
N SER A 41 16.92 7.05 -12.80
CA SER A 41 17.34 8.41 -12.43
C SER A 41 18.82 8.47 -12.01
N VAL A 42 19.35 7.43 -11.39
CA VAL A 42 20.77 7.38 -10.98
C VAL A 42 21.70 7.47 -12.18
N GLU A 43 21.35 6.83 -13.29
CA GLU A 43 22.19 6.76 -14.49
C GLU A 43 21.92 7.92 -15.45
N MET A 44 20.66 8.31 -15.63
CA MET A 44 20.25 9.25 -16.69
C MET A 44 20.17 10.70 -16.19
N GLU A 45 19.68 10.90 -14.95
CA GLU A 45 19.40 12.23 -14.38
C GLU A 45 19.67 12.27 -12.88
N PRO A 46 20.95 12.26 -12.45
CA PRO A 46 21.30 12.20 -11.03
C PRO A 46 20.71 13.34 -10.17
N LEU A 47 20.44 14.50 -10.77
CA LEU A 47 19.83 15.63 -10.08
C LEU A 47 18.38 15.37 -9.66
N VAL A 48 17.68 14.44 -10.33
CA VAL A 48 16.30 14.08 -10.01
C VAL A 48 16.24 13.05 -8.89
N THR A 49 17.28 12.25 -8.71
CA THR A 49 17.33 11.15 -7.71
C THR A 49 16.95 11.59 -6.29
N PRO A 50 17.50 12.69 -5.71
CA PRO A 50 17.11 13.10 -4.36
C PRO A 50 15.64 13.51 -4.27
N HIS A 51 15.07 14.10 -5.32
CA HIS A 51 13.65 14.46 -5.34
C HIS A 51 12.75 13.21 -5.35
N LEU A 52 13.11 12.19 -6.13
CA LEU A 52 12.39 10.91 -6.14
C LEU A 52 12.46 10.20 -4.78
N LEU A 53 13.59 10.27 -4.09
CA LEU A 53 13.73 9.71 -2.74
C LEU A 53 12.82 10.43 -1.72
N VAL A 54 12.71 11.76 -1.81
CA VAL A 54 11.80 12.54 -0.96
C VAL A 54 10.34 12.23 -1.28
N ILE A 55 9.99 12.17 -2.57
CA ILE A 55 8.62 11.78 -3.01
C ILE A 55 8.28 10.40 -2.49
N LEU A 56 9.19 9.44 -2.63
CA LEU A 56 9.01 8.07 -2.15
C LEU A 56 8.80 8.02 -0.63
N ALA A 57 9.63 8.72 0.14
CA ALA A 57 9.51 8.81 1.60
C ALA A 57 8.18 9.42 2.03
N THR A 58 7.78 10.52 1.39
CA THR A 58 6.53 11.22 1.71
C THR A 58 5.31 10.35 1.35
N ALA A 59 5.30 9.74 0.16
CA ALA A 59 4.23 8.84 -0.25
C ALA A 59 4.14 7.63 0.69
N SER A 60 5.27 7.07 1.12
CA SER A 60 5.30 5.95 2.06
C SER A 60 4.78 6.34 3.45
N LEU A 61 5.09 7.53 3.93
CA LEU A 61 4.53 8.04 5.18
C LEU A 61 3.00 8.19 5.10
N ILE A 62 2.50 8.79 4.00
CA ILE A 62 1.04 8.92 3.79
C ILE A 62 0.40 7.54 3.69
N HIS A 63 1.01 6.60 2.97
CA HIS A 63 0.55 5.21 2.87
C HIS A 63 0.40 4.57 4.26
N LEU A 64 1.41 4.70 5.14
CA LEU A 64 1.34 4.20 6.52
C LEU A 64 0.20 4.84 7.33
N LEU A 65 0.00 6.15 7.21
CA LEU A 65 -1.09 6.83 7.89
C LEU A 65 -2.45 6.31 7.41
N MET A 66 -2.57 5.99 6.12
CA MET A 66 -3.79 5.39 5.56
C MET A 66 -3.98 3.95 6.04
N ILE A 67 -2.91 3.14 6.14
CA ILE A 67 -2.97 1.79 6.74
C ILE A 67 -3.48 1.86 8.19
N VAL A 68 -2.94 2.79 8.99
CA VAL A 68 -3.39 2.99 10.38
C VAL A 68 -4.85 3.43 10.41
N GLY A 69 -5.24 4.35 9.51
CA GLY A 69 -6.63 4.77 9.37
C GLY A 69 -7.56 3.59 9.05
N GLU A 70 -7.23 2.79 8.05
CA GLU A 70 -8.02 1.60 7.67
C GLU A 70 -8.08 0.55 8.78
N ALA A 71 -6.99 0.35 9.51
CA ALA A 71 -6.93 -0.62 10.60
C ALA A 71 -7.71 -0.17 11.86
N THR A 72 -7.87 1.13 12.08
CA THR A 72 -8.48 1.70 13.29
C THR A 72 -9.90 2.19 13.09
N LEU A 73 -10.29 2.52 11.86
CA LEU A 73 -11.66 2.93 11.55
C LEU A 73 -12.64 1.77 11.70
N THR A 74 -13.83 2.09 12.21
CA THR A 74 -14.92 1.12 12.29
C THR A 74 -15.49 0.82 10.91
N HIS A 75 -15.38 -0.43 10.48
CA HIS A 75 -16.00 -0.87 9.24
C HIS A 75 -17.53 -1.00 9.41
N SER A 76 -18.28 -0.50 8.43
CA SER A 76 -19.75 -0.41 8.48
C SER A 76 -20.42 -1.77 8.48
N THR A 77 -19.83 -2.79 7.87
CA THR A 77 -20.43 -4.12 7.70
C THR A 77 -19.64 -5.20 8.43
N ALA A 78 -20.31 -6.31 8.77
CA ALA A 78 -19.68 -7.48 9.37
C ALA A 78 -18.65 -8.11 8.42
N HIS A 79 -18.94 -8.11 7.12
CA HIS A 79 -18.05 -8.63 6.08
C HIS A 79 -16.73 -7.83 6.00
N ALA A 80 -16.81 -6.49 5.98
CA ALA A 80 -15.62 -5.65 5.96
C ALA A 80 -14.79 -5.84 7.25
N ARG A 81 -15.44 -5.96 8.42
CA ARG A 81 -14.74 -6.26 9.68
C ARG A 81 -14.03 -7.59 9.66
N LEU A 82 -14.68 -8.65 9.13
CA LEU A 82 -14.08 -9.97 9.04
C LEU A 82 -12.90 -9.98 8.07
N ALA A 83 -13.01 -9.32 6.92
CA ALA A 83 -11.93 -9.19 5.95
C ALA A 83 -10.73 -8.41 6.54
N ALA A 84 -10.97 -7.30 7.23
CA ALA A 84 -9.93 -6.56 7.94
C ALA A 84 -9.27 -7.40 9.04
N TRP A 85 -10.04 -8.21 9.78
CA TRP A 85 -9.50 -9.13 10.78
C TRP A 85 -8.62 -10.20 10.14
N GLU A 86 -9.05 -10.82 9.01
CA GLU A 86 -8.26 -11.80 8.24
C GLU A 86 -6.94 -11.21 7.73
N MET A 87 -6.95 -9.93 7.35
CA MET A 87 -5.77 -9.20 6.91
C MET A 87 -4.79 -8.96 8.06
N ILE A 88 -5.27 -8.46 9.22
CA ILE A 88 -4.42 -7.97 10.31
C ILE A 88 -4.03 -9.09 11.29
N HIS A 89 -4.94 -10.03 11.58
CA HIS A 89 -4.77 -11.06 12.62
C HIS A 89 -4.90 -12.49 12.08
N GLY A 90 -5.56 -12.67 10.91
CA GLY A 90 -5.87 -13.97 10.34
C GLY A 90 -4.77 -14.51 9.42
N ARG A 91 -5.20 -15.09 8.30
CA ARG A 91 -4.33 -15.83 7.36
C ARG A 91 -3.29 -14.96 6.67
N PHE A 92 -3.60 -13.67 6.45
CA PHE A 92 -2.76 -12.77 5.67
C PHE A 92 -1.92 -11.83 6.54
N LYS A 93 -1.92 -11.99 7.85
CA LYS A 93 -1.22 -11.13 8.81
C LYS A 93 0.27 -10.96 8.51
N SER A 94 0.94 -12.01 8.06
CA SER A 94 2.38 -11.93 7.77
C SER A 94 2.66 -10.97 6.62
N PHE A 95 1.89 -11.05 5.53
CA PHE A 95 2.00 -10.13 4.41
C PHE A 95 1.64 -8.71 4.81
N PHE A 96 0.57 -8.51 5.57
CA PHE A 96 0.17 -7.20 6.08
C PHE A 96 1.27 -6.54 6.91
N TRP A 97 1.81 -7.25 7.90
CA TRP A 97 2.82 -6.68 8.79
C TRP A 97 4.18 -6.51 8.11
N ILE A 98 4.60 -7.43 7.24
CA ILE A 98 5.81 -7.27 6.44
C ILE A 98 5.66 -6.03 5.54
N GLY A 99 4.55 -5.90 4.81
CA GLY A 99 4.28 -4.74 3.97
C GLY A 99 4.31 -3.43 4.74
N SER A 100 3.64 -3.38 5.90
CA SER A 100 3.59 -2.19 6.76
C SER A 100 4.96 -1.82 7.33
N ILE A 101 5.75 -2.80 7.80
CA ILE A 101 7.10 -2.57 8.34
C ILE A 101 8.04 -2.06 7.23
N LEU A 102 8.01 -2.69 6.05
CA LEU A 102 8.83 -2.26 4.91
C LEU A 102 8.42 -0.88 4.40
N ALA A 103 7.13 -0.54 4.43
CA ALA A 103 6.68 0.82 4.15
C ALA A 103 7.24 1.80 5.18
N GLY A 104 7.29 1.43 6.47
CA GLY A 104 7.97 2.21 7.52
C GLY A 104 9.45 2.42 7.25
N VAL A 105 10.15 1.38 6.82
CA VAL A 105 11.56 1.48 6.40
C VAL A 105 11.71 2.40 5.18
N THR A 106 10.77 2.35 4.23
CA THR A 106 10.78 3.20 3.04
C THR A 106 10.64 4.71 3.35
N VAL A 107 10.06 5.08 4.49
CA VAL A 107 10.06 6.50 4.94
C VAL A 107 11.48 7.03 5.10
N LEU A 108 12.44 6.15 5.36
CA LEU A 108 13.87 6.49 5.47
C LEU A 108 14.59 6.49 4.10
N ALA A 109 13.87 6.48 2.97
CA ALA A 109 14.45 6.40 1.63
C ALA A 109 15.61 7.38 1.36
N PRO A 110 15.57 8.66 1.80
CA PRO A 110 16.69 9.59 1.58
C PRO A 110 18.01 9.14 2.23
N TRP A 111 17.95 8.35 3.31
CA TRP A 111 19.13 7.83 4.00
C TRP A 111 19.54 6.44 3.50
N LEU A 112 18.59 5.65 2.99
CA LEU A 112 18.85 4.31 2.46
C LEU A 112 19.51 4.34 1.07
N GLY A 113 19.25 5.41 0.32
CA GLY A 113 19.68 5.54 -1.07
C GLY A 113 18.85 4.70 -2.04
N PRO A 114 18.99 4.98 -3.36
CA PRO A 114 18.09 4.42 -4.40
C PRO A 114 18.18 2.90 -4.52
N ALA A 115 19.35 2.31 -4.36
CA ALA A 115 19.57 0.87 -4.52
C ALA A 115 18.82 0.01 -3.48
N ILE A 116 18.58 0.56 -2.28
CA ILE A 116 17.86 -0.13 -1.20
C ILE A 116 16.41 0.34 -1.18
N ALA A 117 16.17 1.64 -1.28
CA ALA A 117 14.84 2.22 -1.14
C ALA A 117 13.85 1.70 -2.20
N ALA A 118 14.29 1.57 -3.47
CA ALA A 118 13.43 1.14 -4.56
C ALA A 118 12.88 -0.30 -4.36
N PRO A 119 13.73 -1.34 -4.19
CA PRO A 119 13.22 -2.70 -4.00
C PRO A 119 12.45 -2.87 -2.69
N VAL A 120 12.84 -2.18 -1.62
CA VAL A 120 12.11 -2.23 -0.33
C VAL A 120 10.71 -1.66 -0.50
N ALA A 121 10.54 -0.54 -1.18
CA ALA A 121 9.25 0.07 -1.45
C ALA A 121 8.34 -0.83 -2.30
N LEU A 122 8.87 -1.41 -3.37
CA LEU A 122 8.10 -2.30 -4.24
C LEU A 122 7.67 -3.58 -3.51
N LEU A 123 8.54 -4.13 -2.68
CA LEU A 123 8.20 -5.30 -1.86
C LEU A 123 7.16 -4.94 -0.78
N ALA A 124 7.26 -3.75 -0.18
CA ALA A 124 6.28 -3.25 0.78
C ALA A 124 4.88 -3.20 0.16
N LEU A 125 4.77 -2.57 -1.03
CA LEU A 125 3.52 -2.48 -1.77
C LEU A 125 2.99 -3.86 -2.15
N PHE A 126 3.84 -4.74 -2.71
CA PHE A 126 3.43 -6.10 -3.07
C PHE A 126 2.84 -6.85 -1.89
N CYS A 127 3.50 -6.83 -0.74
CA CYS A 127 3.03 -7.53 0.46
C CYS A 127 1.70 -6.95 0.96
N TYR A 128 1.59 -5.64 1.05
CA TYR A 128 0.36 -4.98 1.50
C TYR A 128 -0.81 -5.26 0.55
N GLU A 129 -0.62 -5.07 -0.76
CA GLU A 129 -1.63 -5.31 -1.79
C GLU A 129 -2.07 -6.78 -1.80
N HIS A 130 -1.12 -7.70 -1.69
CA HIS A 130 -1.44 -9.13 -1.60
C HIS A 130 -2.36 -9.41 -0.40
N ALA A 131 -2.03 -8.88 0.78
CA ALA A 131 -2.86 -9.05 1.98
C ALA A 131 -4.25 -8.45 1.77
N TYR A 132 -4.34 -7.24 1.23
CA TYR A 132 -5.59 -6.52 1.02
C TYR A 132 -6.52 -7.23 0.04
N VAL A 133 -6.00 -7.62 -1.13
CA VAL A 133 -6.78 -8.31 -2.17
C VAL A 133 -7.23 -9.69 -1.68
N GLN A 134 -6.34 -10.46 -1.09
CA GLN A 134 -6.66 -11.81 -0.62
C GLN A 134 -7.64 -11.80 0.56
N ALA A 135 -7.50 -10.87 1.49
CA ALA A 135 -8.44 -10.73 2.61
C ALA A 135 -9.85 -10.37 2.12
N GLY A 136 -9.96 -9.46 1.15
CA GLY A 136 -11.25 -9.12 0.53
C GLY A 136 -11.91 -10.28 -0.20
N GLN A 137 -11.14 -11.23 -0.72
CA GLN A 137 -11.66 -12.43 -1.40
C GLN A 137 -11.98 -13.58 -0.45
N ALA A 138 -11.33 -13.64 0.70
CA ALA A 138 -11.39 -14.77 1.61
C ALA A 138 -12.70 -14.87 2.41
N VAL A 139 -13.43 -13.76 2.54
CA VAL A 139 -14.72 -13.73 3.25
C VAL A 139 -15.80 -14.33 2.34
N PRO A 140 -16.59 -15.32 2.82
CA PRO A 140 -17.68 -15.91 2.06
C PRO A 140 -18.69 -14.84 1.63
N LEU A 141 -19.22 -15.00 0.43
CA LEU A 141 -20.37 -14.19 -0.03
C LEU A 141 -21.59 -14.62 0.76
N ALA A 142 -22.30 -13.67 1.34
CA ALA A 142 -23.56 -13.91 2.03
C ALA A 142 -24.71 -14.08 1.03
#